data_fd56e7aa9cda7b045703f35a6f019388
#
_entry.id   fd56e7aa9cda7b045703f35a6f019388
#
_cell.length_a   1.000
_cell.length_b   1.000
_cell.length_c   1.000
_cell.angle_alpha   90.00
_cell.angle_beta   90.00
_cell.angle_gamma   90.00
#
_symmetry.space_group_name_H-M   'P 1'
#
loop_
_entity.id
_entity.type
_entity.pdbx_description
1 polymer ?
#
loop_
_entity_poly.entity_id
_entity_poly.type
_entity_poly.pdbx_seq_one_letter_code
_entity_poly.pdbx_strand_id
1 'polypeptide(L)'
;MNVLIVNGPNLNLLGTREPEIYGSKTLNDLEREVEAHAKKLRMKLRFFQSNHEGAIIDELHRRRKWADAIVINPAAFTHYSYAIRDALLAVALPAAEVHLTDVDNREGDFRKISVVRDVCVHRFTGAGIGSYLQALDAFAADRAARKKRK
;
A
#
# COMPACT_ATOMS: atom_id res chain seq x y z
N MET A 1 -6.62 -1.96 15.52
CA MET A 1 -6.90 -1.71 14.10
C MET A 1 -6.15 -2.73 13.28
N ASN A 2 -6.84 -3.40 12.38
CA ASN A 2 -6.26 -4.41 11.48
C ASN A 2 -6.00 -3.77 10.12
N VAL A 3 -4.77 -3.84 9.62
CA VAL A 3 -4.40 -3.24 8.33
C VAL A 3 -3.87 -4.32 7.40
N LEU A 4 -4.43 -4.38 6.20
CA LEU A 4 -3.94 -5.25 5.13
C LEU A 4 -2.90 -4.46 4.31
N ILE A 5 -1.69 -5.00 4.21
CA ILE A 5 -0.62 -4.47 3.36
C ILE A 5 -0.57 -5.32 2.10
N VAL A 6 -0.80 -4.68 0.95
CA VAL A 6 -0.82 -5.35 -0.36
C VAL A 6 0.30 -4.81 -1.23
N ASN A 7 1.14 -5.70 -1.71
CA ASN A 7 2.28 -5.41 -2.57
C ASN A 7 2.09 -6.04 -3.95
N GLY A 8 2.16 -5.23 -4.98
CA GLY A 8 1.99 -5.62 -6.38
C GLY A 8 3.23 -6.25 -7.01
N PRO A 9 3.25 -6.33 -8.35
CA PRO A 9 4.26 -7.05 -9.12
C PRO A 9 5.67 -6.53 -8.91
N ASN A 10 6.61 -7.49 -8.94
CA ASN A 10 8.05 -7.27 -8.82
C ASN A 10 8.54 -6.77 -7.45
N LEU A 11 7.66 -6.49 -6.47
CA LEU A 11 8.09 -6.10 -5.13
C LEU A 11 8.76 -7.27 -4.37
N ASN A 12 8.48 -8.50 -4.77
CA ASN A 12 9.22 -9.68 -4.30
C ASN A 12 10.71 -9.68 -4.69
N LEU A 13 11.11 -8.86 -5.68
CA LEU A 13 12.50 -8.71 -6.14
C LEU A 13 13.22 -7.50 -5.52
N LEU A 14 12.63 -6.84 -4.53
CA LEU A 14 13.33 -5.78 -3.78
C LEU A 14 14.64 -6.30 -3.19
N GLY A 15 15.67 -5.44 -3.21
CA GLY A 15 17.03 -5.77 -2.79
C GLY A 15 17.90 -6.38 -3.89
N THR A 16 17.30 -6.92 -4.96
CA THR A 16 18.03 -7.45 -6.13
C THR A 16 17.72 -6.67 -7.41
N ARG A 17 16.54 -6.05 -7.49
CA ARG A 17 16.10 -5.27 -8.64
C ARG A 17 16.52 -3.82 -8.49
N GLU A 18 17.24 -3.28 -9.48
CA GLU A 18 17.57 -1.84 -9.61
C GLU A 18 17.93 -1.20 -8.25
N PRO A 19 18.99 -1.69 -7.53
CA PRO A 19 19.30 -1.24 -6.18
C PRO A 19 19.62 0.26 -6.09
N GLU A 20 20.05 0.88 -7.19
CA GLU A 20 20.25 2.32 -7.33
C GLU A 20 18.93 3.12 -7.24
N ILE A 21 17.78 2.50 -7.56
CA ILE A 21 16.46 3.14 -7.52
C ILE A 21 15.71 2.77 -6.23
N TYR A 22 15.72 1.48 -5.85
CA TYR A 22 14.92 0.94 -4.75
C TYR A 22 15.73 0.65 -3.48
N GLY A 23 17.06 0.76 -3.54
CA GLY A 23 17.95 0.40 -2.44
C GLY A 23 18.18 -1.12 -2.31
N SER A 24 18.97 -1.51 -1.33
CA SER A 24 19.36 -2.92 -1.08
C SER A 24 18.42 -3.66 -0.13
N LYS A 25 17.41 -2.99 0.44
CA LYS A 25 16.47 -3.62 1.36
C LYS A 25 15.52 -4.56 0.61
N THR A 26 15.34 -5.75 1.15
CA THR A 26 14.41 -6.76 0.61
C THR A 26 12.97 -6.47 1.02
N LEU A 27 12.00 -7.20 0.42
CA LEU A 27 10.60 -7.15 0.85
C LEU A 27 10.46 -7.58 2.33
N ASN A 28 11.22 -8.59 2.76
CA ASN A 28 11.25 -9.02 4.16
C ASN A 28 11.73 -7.91 5.10
N ASP A 29 12.73 -7.11 4.69
CA ASP A 29 13.21 -5.98 5.48
C ASP A 29 12.13 -4.91 5.60
N LEU A 30 11.44 -4.62 4.50
CA LEU A 30 10.29 -3.70 4.47
C LEU A 30 9.20 -4.19 5.44
N GLU A 31 8.79 -5.44 5.35
CA GLU A 31 7.73 -6.01 6.19
C GLU A 31 8.10 -5.94 7.66
N ARG A 32 9.36 -6.26 8.03
CA ARG A 32 9.84 -6.14 9.42
C ARG A 32 9.79 -4.73 9.96
N GLU A 33 10.23 -3.74 9.16
CA GLU A 33 10.22 -2.33 9.58
C GLU A 33 8.78 -1.81 9.73
N VAL A 34 7.90 -2.12 8.78
CA VAL A 34 6.50 -1.73 8.81
C VAL A 34 5.77 -2.38 9.99
N GLU A 35 6.05 -3.67 10.27
CA GLU A 35 5.48 -4.36 11.43
C GLU A 35 5.96 -3.77 12.75
N ALA A 36 7.25 -3.44 12.87
CA ALA A 36 7.80 -2.81 14.07
C ALA A 36 7.15 -1.44 14.35
N HIS A 37 6.88 -0.65 13.29
CA HIS A 37 6.17 0.62 13.40
C HIS A 37 4.69 0.41 13.80
N ALA A 38 4.00 -0.53 13.16
CA ALA A 38 2.61 -0.86 13.46
C ALA A 38 2.38 -1.26 14.93
N LYS A 39 3.35 -2.00 15.53
CA LYS A 39 3.31 -2.37 16.96
C LYS A 39 3.25 -1.13 17.87
N LYS A 40 4.02 -0.08 17.56
CA LYS A 40 3.98 1.20 18.32
C LYS A 40 2.60 1.87 18.22
N LEU A 41 1.92 1.72 17.09
CA LEU A 41 0.58 2.25 16.83
C LEU A 41 -0.55 1.32 17.31
N ARG A 42 -0.23 0.17 17.93
CA ARG A 42 -1.18 -0.88 18.34
C ARG A 42 -2.06 -1.34 17.16
N MET A 43 -1.43 -1.56 16.01
CA MET A 43 -2.05 -2.12 14.81
C MET A 43 -1.62 -3.57 14.61
N LYS A 44 -2.49 -4.38 14.01
CA LYS A 44 -2.19 -5.75 13.55
C LYS A 44 -2.12 -5.74 12.04
N LEU A 45 -1.05 -6.29 11.47
CA LEU A 45 -0.84 -6.32 10.03
C LEU A 45 -1.02 -7.73 9.47
N ARG A 46 -1.42 -7.77 8.21
CA ARG A 46 -1.23 -8.91 7.31
C ARG A 46 -0.61 -8.40 6.04
N PHE A 47 0.41 -9.11 5.57
CA PHE A 47 1.11 -8.80 4.33
C PHE A 47 0.68 -9.78 3.25
N PHE A 48 0.57 -9.27 2.04
CA PHE A 48 0.32 -10.06 0.84
C PHE A 48 1.10 -9.45 -0.32
N GLN A 49 1.78 -10.28 -1.10
CA GLN A 49 2.44 -9.86 -2.33
C GLN A 49 2.02 -10.79 -3.47
N SER A 50 1.75 -10.21 -4.62
CA SER A 50 1.50 -11.00 -5.84
C SER A 50 1.89 -10.23 -7.10
N ASN A 51 2.34 -11.00 -8.10
CA ASN A 51 2.54 -10.52 -9.47
C ASN A 51 1.25 -10.65 -10.31
N HIS A 52 0.19 -11.24 -9.75
CA HIS A 52 -1.07 -11.50 -10.43
C HIS A 52 -2.16 -10.55 -9.94
N GLU A 53 -2.78 -9.83 -10.87
CA GLU A 53 -3.86 -8.88 -10.59
C GLU A 53 -5.05 -9.55 -9.89
N GLY A 54 -5.51 -10.70 -10.42
CA GLY A 54 -6.63 -11.45 -9.84
C GLY A 54 -6.36 -11.91 -8.41
N ALA A 55 -5.12 -12.34 -8.10
CA ALA A 55 -4.75 -12.74 -6.74
C ALA A 55 -4.80 -11.58 -5.75
N ILE A 56 -4.46 -10.35 -6.20
CA ILE A 56 -4.61 -9.13 -5.39
C ILE A 56 -6.07 -8.86 -5.11
N ILE A 57 -6.93 -8.94 -6.12
CA ILE A 57 -8.38 -8.74 -5.99
C ILE A 57 -8.99 -9.77 -5.03
N ASP A 58 -8.64 -11.04 -5.19
CA ASP A 58 -9.12 -12.13 -4.33
C ASP A 58 -8.70 -11.92 -2.86
N GLU A 59 -7.47 -11.43 -2.62
CA GLU A 59 -7.02 -11.14 -1.27
C GLU A 59 -7.77 -9.95 -0.66
N LEU A 60 -8.04 -8.89 -1.41
CA LEU A 60 -8.89 -7.77 -0.97
C LEU A 60 -10.27 -8.28 -0.55
N HIS A 61 -10.91 -9.11 -1.38
CA HIS A 61 -12.23 -9.70 -1.09
C HIS A 61 -12.18 -10.61 0.14
N ARG A 62 -11.17 -11.47 0.25
CA ARG A 62 -11.00 -12.41 1.36
C ARG A 62 -10.83 -11.70 2.70
N ARG A 63 -10.11 -10.57 2.71
CA ARG A 63 -9.76 -9.84 3.92
C ARG A 63 -10.73 -8.73 4.32
N ARG A 64 -11.72 -8.41 3.51
CA ARG A 64 -12.64 -7.29 3.74
C ARG A 64 -13.36 -7.29 5.10
N LYS A 65 -13.57 -8.46 5.70
CA LYS A 65 -14.21 -8.58 7.03
C LYS A 65 -13.21 -8.50 8.18
N TRP A 66 -11.92 -8.74 7.91
CA TRP A 66 -10.87 -8.69 8.92
C TRP A 66 -10.19 -7.32 8.97
N ALA A 67 -9.97 -6.69 7.84
CA ALA A 67 -9.26 -5.42 7.74
C ALA A 67 -10.16 -4.24 8.09
N ASP A 68 -9.59 -3.27 8.77
CA ASP A 68 -10.18 -1.95 9.01
C ASP A 68 -9.69 -0.91 8.00
N ALA A 69 -8.52 -1.16 7.38
CA ALA A 69 -7.91 -0.31 6.36
C ALA A 69 -6.96 -1.13 5.47
N ILE A 70 -6.62 -0.57 4.32
CA ILE A 70 -5.73 -1.15 3.31
C ILE A 70 -4.59 -0.18 3.03
N VAL A 71 -3.34 -0.66 3.06
CA VAL A 71 -2.19 0.02 2.44
C VAL A 71 -1.82 -0.79 1.21
N ILE A 72 -1.88 -0.16 0.04
CA ILE A 72 -1.60 -0.84 -1.21
C ILE A 72 -0.48 -0.15 -1.98
N ASN A 73 0.53 -0.93 -2.36
CA ASN A 73 1.50 -0.56 -3.38
C ASN A 73 1.18 -1.39 -4.64
N PRO A 74 0.38 -0.86 -5.57
CA PRO A 74 -0.03 -1.62 -6.74
C PRO A 74 1.12 -1.84 -7.75
N ALA A 75 2.27 -1.19 -7.53
CA ALA A 75 3.38 -1.15 -8.49
C ALA A 75 2.89 -0.70 -9.87
N ALA A 76 3.25 -1.39 -10.96
CA ALA A 76 2.83 -0.99 -12.30
C ALA A 76 1.30 -1.04 -12.52
N PHE A 77 0.57 -1.86 -11.77
CA PHE A 77 -0.90 -1.90 -11.86
C PHE A 77 -1.56 -0.56 -11.54
N THR A 78 -0.89 0.33 -10.79
CA THR A 78 -1.42 1.65 -10.48
C THR A 78 -1.75 2.46 -11.73
N HIS A 79 -1.04 2.21 -12.85
CA HIS A 79 -1.17 3.01 -14.07
C HIS A 79 -2.32 2.57 -14.97
N TYR A 80 -2.90 1.35 -14.78
CA TYR A 80 -3.88 0.82 -15.72
C TYR A 80 -4.89 -0.18 -15.15
N SER A 81 -4.73 -0.66 -13.91
CA SER A 81 -5.65 -1.66 -13.35
C SER A 81 -6.93 -1.02 -12.83
N TYR A 82 -7.90 -0.86 -13.69
CA TYR A 82 -9.26 -0.52 -13.27
C TYR A 82 -9.91 -1.64 -12.46
N ALA A 83 -9.49 -2.90 -12.66
CA ALA A 83 -9.99 -4.02 -11.88
C ALA A 83 -9.59 -3.94 -10.39
N ILE A 84 -8.35 -3.56 -10.07
CA ILE A 84 -7.93 -3.28 -8.68
C ILE A 84 -8.67 -2.07 -8.12
N ARG A 85 -8.84 -1.00 -8.92
CA ARG A 85 -9.62 0.18 -8.53
C ARG A 85 -11.03 -0.20 -8.10
N ASP A 86 -11.71 -0.99 -8.93
CA ASP A 86 -13.09 -1.42 -8.65
C ASP A 86 -13.16 -2.36 -7.45
N ALA A 87 -12.14 -3.22 -7.24
CA ALA A 87 -12.04 -4.06 -6.05
C ALA A 87 -11.90 -3.23 -4.76
N LEU A 88 -11.10 -2.14 -4.78
CA LEU A 88 -10.99 -1.21 -3.65
C LEU A 88 -12.35 -0.55 -3.33
N LEU A 89 -13.09 -0.13 -4.34
CA LEU A 89 -14.45 0.40 -4.17
C LEU A 89 -15.41 -0.66 -3.61
N ALA A 90 -15.36 -1.88 -4.15
CA ALA A 90 -16.26 -2.97 -3.76
C ALA A 90 -16.07 -3.42 -2.31
N VAL A 91 -14.84 -3.40 -1.78
CA VAL A 91 -14.58 -3.74 -0.37
C VAL A 91 -14.94 -2.59 0.58
N ALA A 92 -15.05 -1.36 0.07
CA ALA A 92 -15.48 -0.17 0.80
C ALA A 92 -14.69 0.10 2.10
N LEU A 93 -13.40 -0.21 2.12
CA LEU A 93 -12.48 0.09 3.22
C LEU A 93 -11.62 1.31 2.87
N PRO A 94 -11.25 2.15 3.86
CA PRO A 94 -10.29 3.21 3.60
C PRO A 94 -8.96 2.61 3.13
N ALA A 95 -8.47 3.10 1.99
CA ALA A 95 -7.22 2.65 1.38
C ALA A 95 -6.21 3.80 1.29
N ALA A 96 -4.93 3.47 1.44
CA ALA A 96 -3.81 4.35 1.16
C ALA A 96 -2.97 3.77 0.02
N GLU A 97 -2.81 4.52 -1.07
CA GLU A 97 -1.86 4.19 -2.12
C GLU A 97 -0.45 4.58 -1.68
N VAL A 98 0.52 3.67 -1.78
CA VAL A 98 1.92 3.94 -1.44
C VAL A 98 2.86 3.51 -2.57
N HIS A 99 3.95 4.23 -2.74
CA HIS A 99 5.05 3.88 -3.63
C HIS A 99 6.39 4.17 -2.95
N LEU A 100 7.38 3.30 -3.17
CA LEU A 100 8.73 3.47 -2.63
C LEU A 100 9.46 4.66 -3.27
N THR A 101 9.27 4.82 -4.59
CA THR A 101 9.87 5.91 -5.37
C THR A 101 8.85 7.00 -5.65
N ASP A 102 9.34 8.17 -6.02
CA ASP A 102 8.49 9.25 -6.53
C ASP A 102 8.09 8.92 -7.99
N VAL A 103 6.96 8.21 -8.12
CA VAL A 103 6.46 7.75 -9.41
C VAL A 103 6.05 8.89 -10.34
N ASP A 104 5.67 10.04 -9.78
CA ASP A 104 5.21 11.20 -10.56
C ASP A 104 6.38 11.88 -11.28
N ASN A 105 7.61 11.71 -10.77
CA ASN A 105 8.84 12.27 -11.35
C ASN A 105 9.71 11.24 -12.10
N ARG A 106 9.24 10.00 -12.26
CA ARG A 106 9.93 8.99 -13.07
C ARG A 106 9.67 9.19 -14.57
N GLU A 107 10.63 8.76 -15.39
CA GLU A 107 10.49 8.78 -16.85
C GLU A 107 9.28 7.98 -17.34
N GLY A 108 8.62 8.53 -18.36
CA GLY A 108 7.45 7.95 -19.01
C GLY A 108 6.14 8.56 -18.51
N ASP A 109 5.36 9.18 -19.41
CA ASP A 109 4.12 9.88 -19.08
C ASP A 109 3.06 8.99 -18.44
N PHE A 110 3.04 7.68 -18.77
CA PHE A 110 2.13 6.73 -18.17
C PHE A 110 2.32 6.60 -16.65
N ARG A 111 3.53 6.88 -16.13
CA ARG A 111 3.85 6.79 -14.70
C ARG A 111 3.20 7.88 -13.85
N LYS A 112 2.81 8.99 -14.47
CA LYS A 112 2.09 10.09 -13.84
C LYS A 112 0.62 9.76 -13.58
N ILE A 113 0.11 8.70 -14.23
CA ILE A 113 -1.27 8.25 -14.10
C ILE A 113 -1.37 7.25 -12.95
N SER A 114 -2.27 7.50 -12.02
CA SER A 114 -2.72 6.50 -11.06
C SER A 114 -4.23 6.37 -11.16
N VAL A 115 -4.70 5.22 -11.62
CA VAL A 115 -6.14 4.92 -11.73
C VAL A 115 -6.78 4.56 -10.39
N VAL A 116 -5.97 4.35 -9.34
CA VAL A 116 -6.47 4.03 -7.99
C VAL A 116 -6.45 5.24 -7.05
N ARG A 117 -5.82 6.35 -7.45
CA ARG A 117 -5.59 7.52 -6.60
C ARG A 117 -6.87 8.12 -6.03
N ASP A 118 -7.90 8.27 -6.86
CA ASP A 118 -9.17 8.91 -6.52
C ASP A 118 -10.07 8.06 -5.61
N VAL A 119 -9.78 6.76 -5.48
CA VAL A 119 -10.48 5.84 -4.56
C VAL A 119 -9.69 5.56 -3.28
N CYS A 120 -8.49 6.11 -3.16
CA CYS A 120 -7.68 6.06 -1.94
C CYS A 120 -7.83 7.35 -1.13
N VAL A 121 -8.02 7.23 0.19
CA VAL A 121 -8.15 8.39 1.09
C VAL A 121 -6.81 9.06 1.38
N HIS A 122 -5.71 8.31 1.21
CA HIS A 122 -4.33 8.82 1.38
C HIS A 122 -3.44 8.33 0.23
N ARG A 123 -2.38 9.08 -0.04
CA ARG A 123 -1.33 8.70 -1.00
C ARG A 123 0.03 9.20 -0.51
N PHE A 124 1.03 8.30 -0.51
CA PHE A 124 2.41 8.60 -0.12
C PHE A 124 3.40 7.99 -1.11
N THR A 125 4.32 8.79 -1.62
CA THR A 125 5.30 8.38 -2.64
C THR A 125 6.68 8.94 -2.32
N GLY A 126 7.74 8.26 -2.76
CA GLY A 126 9.09 8.81 -2.77
C GLY A 126 9.88 8.73 -1.46
N ALA A 127 9.29 8.24 -0.38
CA ALA A 127 9.96 8.13 0.92
C ALA A 127 10.52 6.72 1.21
N GLY A 128 10.66 5.87 0.20
CA GLY A 128 11.07 4.49 0.40
C GLY A 128 10.07 3.76 1.30
N ILE A 129 10.58 3.00 2.29
CA ILE A 129 9.74 2.34 3.30
C ILE A 129 8.92 3.37 4.11
N GLY A 130 9.43 4.59 4.26
CA GLY A 130 8.72 5.69 4.93
C GLY A 130 7.33 5.96 4.38
N SER A 131 7.07 5.70 3.08
CA SER A 131 5.72 5.85 2.50
C SER A 131 4.70 4.93 3.18
N TYR A 132 5.09 3.71 3.53
CA TYR A 132 4.23 2.77 4.29
C TYR A 132 4.02 3.24 5.72
N LEU A 133 5.09 3.74 6.38
CA LEU A 133 5.00 4.25 7.76
C LEU A 133 4.06 5.44 7.83
N GLN A 134 4.17 6.39 6.89
CA GLN A 134 3.29 7.55 6.77
C GLN A 134 1.82 7.13 6.59
N ALA A 135 1.55 6.08 5.81
CA ALA A 135 0.20 5.55 5.63
C ALA A 135 -0.38 5.00 6.95
N LEU A 136 0.43 4.28 7.73
CA LEU A 136 0.01 3.79 9.05
C LEU A 136 -0.24 4.94 10.03
N ASP A 137 0.62 5.96 10.04
CA ASP A 137 0.46 7.15 10.89
C ASP A 137 -0.82 7.91 10.53
N ALA A 138 -1.13 8.07 9.24
CA ALA A 138 -2.37 8.69 8.77
C ALA A 138 -3.60 7.94 9.28
N PHE A 139 -3.63 6.60 9.15
CA PHE A 139 -4.74 5.80 9.68
C PHE A 139 -4.84 5.83 11.21
N ALA A 140 -3.71 5.96 11.93
CA ALA A 140 -3.74 6.16 13.37
C ALA A 140 -4.39 7.50 13.75
N ALA A 141 -4.06 8.57 13.01
CA ALA A 141 -4.63 9.90 13.19
C ALA A 141 -6.14 9.90 12.87
N ASP A 142 -6.57 9.29 11.78
CA ASP A 142 -7.99 9.17 11.42
C ASP A 142 -8.80 8.44 12.50
N ARG A 143 -8.24 7.35 13.04
CA ARG A 143 -8.86 6.61 14.15
C ARG A 143 -9.01 7.45 15.39
N ALA A 144 -8.00 8.25 15.73
CA ALA A 144 -8.04 9.16 16.88
C ALA A 144 -9.09 10.25 16.70
N ALA A 145 -9.18 10.84 15.50
CA ALA A 145 -10.16 11.86 15.16
C ALA A 145 -11.61 11.34 15.26
N ARG A 146 -11.87 10.11 14.78
CA ARG A 146 -13.21 9.47 14.88
C ARG A 146 -13.63 9.21 16.35
N LYS A 147 -12.68 8.88 17.23
CA LYS A 147 -12.97 8.67 18.66
C LYS A 147 -13.33 9.96 19.40
N LYS A 148 -12.80 11.11 18.96
CA LYS A 148 -13.11 12.41 19.59
C LYS A 148 -14.49 12.98 19.16
N ARG A 149 -15.08 12.44 18.07
CA ARG A 149 -16.38 12.88 17.54
C ARG A 149 -17.57 12.06 18.07
N LYS A 150 -17.30 10.99 18.81
CA LYS A 150 -18.27 10.16 19.53
C LYS A 150 -18.29 10.50 21.01
#